data_d56ceeb4804128d5d878b87c9aa3524f
#
_entry.id   d56ceeb4804128d5d878b87c9aa3524f
#
_cell.length_a   1.000
_cell.length_b   1.000
_cell.length_c   1.000
_cell.angle_alpha   90.00
_cell.angle_beta   90.00
_cell.angle_gamma   90.00
#
_symmetry.space_group_name_H-M   'P 1'
#
loop_
_entity.id
_entity.type
_entity.pdbx_description
1 polymer ?
#
loop_
_entity_poly.entity_id
_entity_poly.type
_entity_poly.pdbx_seq_one_letter_code
_entity_poly.pdbx_strand_id
1 'polypeptide(L)'
;GDNGLLARVGVDLLSIKPRYKGEASMLQNGDIVKYTALVDDRITTVSPFVYMQYKGDKFQFRVKSILAQAGEHMNLNGGYGVTAKSNGLDEDGHWEYTPVRYSSSWVSMMYGKKWQGILFAGYAKNLGTADGLLPDTTYNGVNYADISNNYLSKNTYANINSMWRLAPGVVRNWGKLALSLEWHITSVQYGELLKLKVVESDGKKTTHSYVQAENGMAENNLHWITNHRLQMMLKYSF
;
A
#
# COMPACT_ATOMS: atom_id res chain seq x y z
N GLY A 1 -19.36 -1.20 -33.42
CA GLY A 1 -18.93 -1.31 -32.02
C GLY A 1 -19.77 -0.38 -31.16
N ASP A 2 -20.35 -0.92 -30.09
CA ASP A 2 -21.32 -0.20 -29.27
C ASP A 2 -20.62 0.96 -28.53
N ASN A 3 -21.00 2.17 -28.91
CA ASN A 3 -20.65 3.38 -28.17
C ASN A 3 -21.43 3.38 -26.85
N GLY A 4 -20.80 3.72 -25.75
CA GLY A 4 -21.50 3.71 -24.48
C GLY A 4 -20.72 4.29 -23.31
N LEU A 5 -21.49 4.65 -22.29
CA LEU A 5 -21.00 5.04 -20.99
C LEU A 5 -21.25 3.91 -19.99
N LEU A 6 -20.23 3.54 -19.23
CA LEU A 6 -20.31 2.61 -18.12
C LEU A 6 -19.82 3.31 -16.87
N ALA A 7 -20.62 3.29 -15.80
CA ALA A 7 -20.23 3.73 -14.48
C ALA A 7 -20.41 2.58 -13.49
N ARG A 8 -19.48 2.43 -12.56
CA ARG A 8 -19.48 1.43 -11.48
C ARG A 8 -19.05 2.07 -10.19
N VAL A 9 -19.75 1.72 -9.13
CA VAL A 9 -19.32 1.95 -7.76
C VAL A 9 -19.24 0.60 -7.07
N GLY A 10 -18.35 0.45 -6.13
CA GLY A 10 -18.22 -0.81 -5.39
C GLY A 10 -17.37 -0.64 -4.15
N VAL A 11 -17.36 -1.69 -3.37
CA VAL A 11 -16.53 -1.81 -2.18
C VAL A 11 -15.79 -3.15 -2.23
N ASP A 12 -14.55 -3.15 -1.77
CA ASP A 12 -13.81 -4.35 -1.44
C ASP A 12 -13.84 -4.53 0.08
N LEU A 13 -14.16 -5.74 0.52
CA LEU A 13 -14.22 -6.10 1.94
C LEU A 13 -13.17 -7.17 2.20
N LEU A 14 -12.24 -6.88 3.11
CA LEU A 14 -11.21 -7.80 3.52
C LEU A 14 -11.31 -8.06 5.02
N SER A 15 -11.23 -9.35 5.43
CA SER A 15 -11.06 -9.75 6.82
C SER A 15 -9.96 -10.78 6.90
N ILE A 16 -8.88 -10.45 7.59
CA ILE A 16 -7.71 -11.32 7.75
C ILE A 16 -7.36 -11.52 9.21
N LYS A 17 -6.73 -12.65 9.51
CA LYS A 17 -6.08 -12.93 10.78
C LYS A 17 -4.58 -12.71 10.62
N PRO A 18 -3.99 -11.68 11.24
CA PRO A 18 -2.54 -11.45 11.18
C PRO A 18 -1.71 -12.58 11.80
N ARG A 19 -2.24 -13.25 12.81
CA ARG A 19 -1.58 -14.37 13.51
C ARG A 19 -2.59 -15.34 14.12
N TYR A 20 -2.15 -16.57 14.39
CA TYR A 20 -2.96 -17.62 15.01
C TYR A 20 -2.60 -17.89 16.47
N LYS A 21 -1.43 -17.44 16.92
CA LYS A 21 -0.88 -17.70 18.24
C LYS A 21 -0.38 -16.42 18.86
N GLY A 22 -0.69 -16.23 20.14
CA GLY A 22 -0.20 -15.15 20.98
C GLY A 22 0.59 -15.70 22.15
N GLU A 23 1.49 -14.92 22.68
CA GLU A 23 2.15 -15.19 23.96
C GLU A 23 1.24 -14.66 25.07
N ALA A 24 0.82 -15.55 25.94
CA ALA A 24 -0.04 -15.27 27.07
C ALA A 24 0.71 -15.57 28.38
N SER A 25 0.29 -14.97 29.48
CA SER A 25 0.88 -15.21 30.80
C SER A 25 -0.18 -15.33 31.89
N MET A 26 0.08 -16.17 32.88
CA MET A 26 -0.77 -16.31 34.05
C MET A 26 0.06 -16.39 35.32
N LEU A 27 -0.53 -15.99 36.43
CA LEU A 27 0.06 -16.20 37.74
C LEU A 27 -0.30 -17.61 38.26
N GLN A 28 0.70 -18.48 38.45
CA GLN A 28 0.52 -19.81 39.00
C GLN A 28 1.45 -19.99 40.19
N ASN A 29 0.89 -20.22 41.38
CA ASN A 29 1.63 -20.44 42.64
C ASN A 29 2.61 -19.29 42.99
N GLY A 30 2.32 -18.07 42.58
CA GLY A 30 3.17 -16.90 42.82
C GLY A 30 4.19 -16.63 41.69
N ASP A 31 4.34 -17.53 40.72
CA ASP A 31 5.23 -17.38 39.57
C ASP A 31 4.47 -17.00 38.30
N ILE A 32 5.12 -16.22 37.44
CA ILE A 32 4.58 -15.88 36.11
C ILE A 32 4.91 -17.02 35.15
N VAL A 33 3.87 -17.74 34.69
CA VAL A 33 4.00 -18.80 33.69
C VAL A 33 3.57 -18.27 32.34
N LYS A 34 4.47 -18.30 31.35
CA LYS A 34 4.17 -17.94 29.95
C LYS A 34 3.72 -19.19 29.18
N TYR A 35 2.69 -19.01 28.37
CA TYR A 35 2.17 -20.07 27.49
C TYR A 35 1.73 -19.50 26.15
N THR A 36 1.55 -20.38 25.17
CA THR A 36 1.04 -19.99 23.85
C THR A 36 -0.48 -20.17 23.84
N ALA A 37 -1.20 -19.06 23.63
CA ALA A 37 -2.65 -19.05 23.42
C ALA A 37 -2.99 -19.04 21.93
N LEU A 38 -4.13 -19.65 21.56
CA LEU A 38 -4.73 -19.44 20.24
C LEU A 38 -5.52 -18.14 20.27
N VAL A 39 -5.26 -17.26 19.31
CA VAL A 39 -5.91 -15.95 19.19
C VAL A 39 -6.72 -15.86 17.89
N ASP A 40 -7.78 -15.10 17.90
CA ASP A 40 -8.66 -14.86 16.75
C ASP A 40 -8.75 -13.36 16.39
N ASP A 41 -7.69 -12.64 16.66
CA ASP A 41 -7.59 -11.23 16.32
C ASP A 41 -7.75 -11.04 14.81
N ARG A 42 -8.59 -10.10 14.41
CA ARG A 42 -8.90 -9.81 13.01
C ARG A 42 -8.73 -8.35 12.70
N ILE A 43 -8.31 -8.09 11.47
CA ILE A 43 -8.44 -6.78 10.85
C ILE A 43 -9.47 -6.88 9.74
N THR A 44 -10.49 -6.03 9.81
CA THR A 44 -11.54 -5.94 8.77
C THR A 44 -11.49 -4.55 8.16
N THR A 45 -11.44 -4.50 6.83
CA THR A 45 -11.29 -3.25 6.08
C THR A 45 -12.34 -3.13 4.99
N VAL A 46 -12.64 -1.88 4.62
CA VAL A 46 -13.59 -1.51 3.58
C VAL A 46 -12.90 -0.56 2.62
N SER A 47 -12.79 -0.94 1.34
CA SER A 47 -12.12 -0.15 0.32
C SER A 47 -13.11 0.25 -0.78
N PRO A 48 -13.73 1.44 -0.70
CA PRO A 48 -14.65 1.92 -1.72
C PRO A 48 -13.91 2.34 -2.99
N PHE A 49 -14.54 2.12 -4.15
CA PHE A 49 -14.02 2.58 -5.42
C PHE A 49 -15.13 3.07 -6.35
N VAL A 50 -14.73 3.93 -7.28
CA VAL A 50 -15.53 4.38 -8.41
C VAL A 50 -14.77 4.12 -9.71
N TYR A 51 -15.49 3.74 -10.74
CA TYR A 51 -14.96 3.51 -12.09
C TYR A 51 -15.93 4.06 -13.12
N MET A 52 -15.40 4.75 -14.13
CA MET A 52 -16.17 5.20 -15.27
C MET A 52 -15.39 4.89 -16.57
N GLN A 53 -16.11 4.50 -17.58
CA GLN A 53 -15.60 4.28 -18.93
C GLN A 53 -16.56 4.87 -19.95
N TYR A 54 -16.02 5.62 -20.88
CA TYR A 54 -16.69 5.99 -22.11
C TYR A 54 -15.99 5.35 -23.30
N LYS A 55 -16.77 4.75 -24.20
CA LYS A 55 -16.29 4.19 -25.44
C LYS A 55 -17.08 4.79 -26.59
N GLY A 56 -16.42 5.54 -27.46
CA GLY A 56 -16.94 6.10 -28.68
C GLY A 56 -16.22 5.53 -29.90
N ASP A 57 -16.58 6.01 -31.09
CA ASP A 57 -16.01 5.52 -32.38
C ASP A 57 -14.49 5.77 -32.49
N LYS A 58 -14.02 6.92 -32.04
CA LYS A 58 -12.60 7.32 -32.10
C LYS A 58 -12.00 7.63 -30.74
N PHE A 59 -12.81 7.75 -29.71
CA PHE A 59 -12.37 8.17 -28.38
C PHE A 59 -12.76 7.14 -27.33
N GLN A 60 -11.81 6.77 -26.49
CA GLN A 60 -12.04 5.98 -25.29
C GLN A 60 -11.45 6.70 -24.10
N PHE A 61 -12.18 6.68 -23.01
CA PHE A 61 -11.79 7.27 -21.75
C PHE A 61 -12.12 6.28 -20.61
N ARG A 62 -11.21 6.15 -19.67
CA ARG A 62 -11.41 5.34 -18.46
C ARG A 62 -10.83 6.09 -17.28
N VAL A 63 -11.53 6.06 -16.18
CA VAL A 63 -11.06 6.60 -14.90
C VAL A 63 -11.43 5.65 -13.78
N LYS A 64 -10.54 5.50 -12.82
CA LYS A 64 -10.80 4.78 -11.56
C LYS A 64 -10.21 5.59 -10.41
N SER A 65 -10.93 5.61 -9.30
CA SER A 65 -10.43 6.06 -8.01
C SER A 65 -10.79 5.06 -6.94
N ILE A 66 -9.88 4.78 -6.04
CA ILE A 66 -10.06 3.87 -4.90
C ILE A 66 -9.43 4.47 -3.65
N LEU A 67 -10.12 4.33 -2.53
CA LEU A 67 -9.59 4.54 -1.20
C LEU A 67 -9.38 3.16 -0.56
N ALA A 68 -8.16 2.64 -0.65
CA ALA A 68 -7.83 1.30 -0.19
C ALA A 68 -7.40 1.28 1.28
N GLN A 69 -7.75 0.21 1.97
CA GLN A 69 -7.29 -0.13 3.31
C GLN A 69 -6.71 -1.55 3.27
N ALA A 70 -5.47 -1.74 3.72
CA ALA A 70 -4.73 -3.00 3.61
C ALA A 70 -4.80 -3.59 2.19
N GLY A 71 -4.46 -2.77 1.18
CA GLY A 71 -4.75 -3.01 -0.24
C GLY A 71 -3.77 -3.92 -0.98
N GLU A 72 -2.93 -4.71 -0.31
CA GLU A 72 -1.89 -5.55 -0.92
C GLU A 72 -2.44 -6.58 -1.89
N HIS A 73 -3.60 -7.17 -1.58
CA HIS A 73 -4.29 -8.14 -2.43
C HIS A 73 -4.78 -7.53 -3.76
N MET A 74 -4.89 -6.19 -3.83
CA MET A 74 -5.21 -5.43 -5.03
C MET A 74 -3.98 -4.90 -5.76
N ASN A 75 -2.77 -5.31 -5.38
CA ASN A 75 -1.49 -4.77 -5.87
C ASN A 75 -1.33 -3.26 -5.61
N LEU A 76 -1.94 -2.75 -4.56
CA LEU A 76 -1.75 -1.40 -4.06
C LEU A 76 -0.76 -1.41 -2.90
N ASN A 77 -0.18 -0.26 -2.59
CA ASN A 77 0.53 -0.11 -1.33
C ASN A 77 -0.46 -0.27 -0.18
N GLY A 78 -0.06 -0.97 0.88
CA GLY A 78 -0.97 -1.29 1.96
C GLY A 78 -0.26 -1.94 3.12
N GLY A 79 -0.94 -2.84 3.81
CA GLY A 79 -0.48 -3.50 5.01
C GLY A 79 -1.28 -3.11 6.22
N TYR A 80 -0.81 -3.53 7.36
CA TYR A 80 -1.40 -3.23 8.65
C TYR A 80 -0.30 -3.16 9.72
N GLY A 81 -0.59 -2.44 10.77
CA GLY A 81 0.30 -2.30 11.93
C GLY A 81 -0.40 -2.66 13.23
N VAL A 82 0.36 -2.76 14.29
CA VAL A 82 -0.11 -3.05 15.65
C VAL A 82 -0.34 -1.75 16.40
N THR A 83 -1.51 -1.61 17.02
CA THR A 83 -1.87 -0.45 17.84
C THR A 83 -1.75 -0.74 19.33
N ALA A 84 -2.01 -1.99 19.72
CA ALA A 84 -1.88 -2.44 21.10
C ALA A 84 -1.47 -3.91 21.16
N LYS A 85 -0.79 -4.27 22.25
CA LYS A 85 -0.45 -5.64 22.63
C LYS A 85 -0.89 -5.84 24.06
N SER A 86 -1.47 -6.98 24.40
CA SER A 86 -1.66 -7.29 25.80
C SER A 86 -0.28 -7.56 26.44
N ASN A 87 0.06 -6.81 27.50
CA ASN A 87 1.37 -6.80 28.15
C ASN A 87 1.22 -6.71 29.66
N GLY A 88 1.23 -7.83 30.39
CA GLY A 88 1.17 -7.82 31.85
C GLY A 88 0.90 -9.18 32.46
N LEU A 89 0.46 -9.17 33.68
CA LEU A 89 -0.06 -10.35 34.35
C LEU A 89 -1.49 -10.63 33.89
N ASP A 90 -1.85 -11.91 33.75
CA ASP A 90 -3.14 -12.37 33.26
C ASP A 90 -3.42 -11.98 31.80
N GLU A 91 -2.37 -11.99 30.96
CA GLU A 91 -2.49 -11.70 29.55
C GLU A 91 -3.03 -12.86 28.76
N ASP A 92 -3.88 -12.52 27.79
CA ASP A 92 -4.53 -13.47 26.87
C ASP A 92 -3.81 -13.61 25.51
N GLY A 93 -2.77 -12.82 25.30
CA GLY A 93 -1.99 -12.81 24.07
C GLY A 93 -2.65 -12.09 22.89
N HIS A 94 -3.74 -11.35 23.08
CA HIS A 94 -4.43 -10.58 22.04
C HIS A 94 -3.70 -9.30 21.65
N TRP A 95 -3.79 -8.94 20.37
CA TRP A 95 -3.25 -7.69 19.82
C TRP A 95 -4.31 -6.97 19.00
N GLU A 96 -4.20 -5.65 18.95
CA GLU A 96 -5.04 -4.81 18.13
C GLU A 96 -4.27 -4.33 16.89
N TYR A 97 -4.98 -4.17 15.78
CA TYR A 97 -4.40 -3.83 14.48
C TYR A 97 -5.14 -2.68 13.81
N THR A 98 -4.39 -1.93 13.01
CA THR A 98 -4.90 -0.85 12.17
C THR A 98 -4.44 -1.03 10.72
N PRO A 99 -5.29 -0.75 9.71
CA PRO A 99 -4.90 -0.84 8.30
C PRO A 99 -4.10 0.39 7.87
N VAL A 100 -3.16 0.19 6.95
CA VAL A 100 -2.58 1.28 6.16
C VAL A 100 -3.58 1.70 5.09
N ARG A 101 -3.82 2.99 4.97
CA ARG A 101 -4.74 3.60 4.02
C ARG A 101 -3.98 4.16 2.81
N TYR A 102 -4.54 4.02 1.65
CA TYR A 102 -3.92 4.44 0.42
C TYR A 102 -4.98 4.92 -0.59
N SER A 103 -4.78 6.09 -1.17
CA SER A 103 -5.62 6.55 -2.28
C SER A 103 -4.91 6.33 -3.60
N SER A 104 -5.64 5.85 -4.60
CA SER A 104 -5.11 5.68 -5.95
C SER A 104 -6.16 6.09 -6.98
N SER A 105 -5.78 6.98 -7.88
CA SER A 105 -6.64 7.46 -8.97
C SER A 105 -5.86 7.45 -10.27
N TRP A 106 -6.51 7.03 -11.34
CA TRP A 106 -5.90 7.07 -12.66
C TRP A 106 -6.92 7.34 -13.76
N VAL A 107 -6.43 7.89 -14.85
CA VAL A 107 -7.16 8.12 -16.08
C VAL A 107 -6.39 7.51 -17.25
N SER A 108 -7.12 6.93 -18.20
CA SER A 108 -6.57 6.43 -19.46
C SER A 108 -7.43 6.94 -20.61
N MET A 109 -6.79 7.49 -21.61
CA MET A 109 -7.43 8.03 -22.81
C MET A 109 -6.81 7.42 -24.05
N MET A 110 -7.63 7.22 -25.08
CA MET A 110 -7.20 6.80 -26.40
C MET A 110 -8.03 7.55 -27.44
N TYR A 111 -7.34 8.10 -28.46
CA TYR A 111 -7.99 8.80 -29.54
C TYR A 111 -7.41 8.38 -30.90
N GLY A 112 -8.29 8.06 -31.85
CA GLY A 112 -7.93 7.73 -33.22
C GLY A 112 -8.43 6.35 -33.69
N LYS A 113 -8.05 5.96 -34.91
CA LYS A 113 -8.38 4.64 -35.52
C LYS A 113 -7.13 3.94 -36.03
N LYS A 114 -6.62 4.32 -37.24
CA LYS A 114 -5.38 3.75 -37.80
C LYS A 114 -4.16 4.19 -36.99
N TRP A 115 -4.09 5.46 -36.69
CA TRP A 115 -3.18 6.04 -35.70
C TRP A 115 -3.98 6.36 -34.46
N GLN A 116 -3.50 5.92 -33.29
CA GLN A 116 -4.11 6.22 -32.01
C GLN A 116 -3.09 6.88 -31.10
N GLY A 117 -3.43 8.04 -30.57
CA GLY A 117 -2.74 8.61 -29.42
C GLY A 117 -3.29 7.97 -28.16
N ILE A 118 -2.42 7.59 -27.26
CA ILE A 118 -2.77 7.07 -25.94
C ILE A 118 -2.12 7.90 -24.85
N LEU A 119 -2.83 8.03 -23.74
CA LEU A 119 -2.33 8.73 -22.56
C LEU A 119 -2.84 8.00 -21.32
N PHE A 120 -1.93 7.65 -20.43
CA PHE A 120 -2.23 7.24 -19.06
C PHE A 120 -1.66 8.26 -18.10
N ALA A 121 -2.45 8.66 -17.10
CA ALA A 121 -1.99 9.44 -15.96
C ALA A 121 -2.56 8.83 -14.69
N GLY A 122 -1.72 8.69 -13.66
CA GLY A 122 -2.12 8.16 -12.36
C GLY A 122 -1.42 8.90 -11.22
N TYR A 123 -2.12 8.98 -10.10
CA TYR A 123 -1.59 9.50 -8.85
C TYR A 123 -2.02 8.59 -7.70
N ALA A 124 -1.10 8.38 -6.78
CA ALA A 124 -1.37 7.61 -5.58
C ALA A 124 -0.70 8.27 -4.37
N LYS A 125 -1.37 8.20 -3.23
CA LYS A 125 -0.95 8.82 -1.96
C LYS A 125 -1.09 7.82 -0.83
N ASN A 126 -0.02 7.66 -0.06
CA ASN A 126 -0.07 7.01 1.24
C ASN A 126 -0.76 7.96 2.23
N LEU A 127 -1.79 7.49 2.90
CA LEU A 127 -2.56 8.25 3.89
C LEU A 127 -2.22 7.81 5.32
N GLY A 128 -1.21 6.96 5.45
CA GLY A 128 -0.80 6.40 6.73
C GLY A 128 -1.76 5.36 7.29
N THR A 129 -1.56 4.96 8.52
CA THR A 129 -2.44 4.06 9.25
C THR A 129 -3.74 4.75 9.68
N ALA A 130 -4.80 4.00 9.89
CA ALA A 130 -6.08 4.57 10.34
C ALA A 130 -5.99 5.10 11.77
N ASP A 131 -5.26 4.37 12.62
CA ASP A 131 -4.97 4.71 14.02
C ASP A 131 -3.47 4.72 14.23
N GLY A 132 -3.00 5.33 15.34
CA GLY A 132 -1.58 5.33 15.70
C GLY A 132 -1.04 3.93 15.97
N LEU A 133 0.20 3.71 15.60
CA LEU A 133 0.93 2.46 15.89
C LEU A 133 1.42 2.46 17.34
N LEU A 134 1.57 1.27 17.92
CA LEU A 134 2.22 1.08 19.20
C LEU A 134 3.67 1.63 19.14
N PRO A 135 4.03 2.64 19.94
CA PRO A 135 5.37 3.21 19.91
C PRO A 135 6.39 2.30 20.59
N ASP A 136 7.57 2.13 19.98
CA ASP A 136 8.71 1.42 20.59
C ASP A 136 9.75 2.38 21.17
N THR A 137 9.84 3.60 20.64
CA THR A 137 10.83 4.59 21.08
C THR A 137 10.36 6.02 20.88
N THR A 138 10.95 6.94 21.63
CA THR A 138 10.78 8.39 21.43
C THR A 138 12.12 9.00 21.04
N TYR A 139 12.13 9.76 19.95
CA TYR A 139 13.31 10.47 19.46
C TYR A 139 12.95 11.93 19.14
N ASN A 140 13.70 12.87 19.72
CA ASN A 140 13.44 14.32 19.59
C ASN A 140 11.98 14.72 19.89
N GLY A 141 11.34 14.08 20.88
CA GLY A 141 9.96 14.37 21.28
C GLY A 141 8.88 13.76 20.39
N VAL A 142 9.25 12.98 19.38
CA VAL A 142 8.32 12.25 18.49
C VAL A 142 8.35 10.77 18.82
N ASN A 143 7.20 10.14 18.88
CA ASN A 143 7.06 8.70 19.09
C ASN A 143 7.23 7.95 17.76
N TYR A 144 8.01 6.88 17.79
CA TYR A 144 8.33 6.05 16.63
C TYR A 144 8.02 4.59 16.90
N ALA A 145 7.51 3.91 15.86
CA ALA A 145 7.22 2.49 15.84
C ALA A 145 8.25 1.73 14.97
N ASP A 146 8.82 0.67 15.51
CA ASP A 146 9.72 -0.22 14.78
C ASP A 146 8.94 -1.04 13.75
N ILE A 147 9.31 -0.94 12.48
CA ILE A 147 8.66 -1.66 11.39
C ILE A 147 8.73 -3.17 11.61
N SER A 148 9.82 -3.69 12.17
CA SER A 148 10.00 -5.13 12.41
C SER A 148 9.13 -5.65 13.55
N ASN A 149 8.93 -4.84 14.60
CA ASN A 149 8.23 -5.26 15.82
C ASN A 149 6.73 -5.06 15.75
N ASN A 150 6.27 -4.09 14.96
CA ASN A 150 4.85 -3.77 14.86
C ASN A 150 4.14 -4.46 13.70
N TYR A 151 4.74 -5.49 13.14
CA TYR A 151 4.11 -6.34 12.11
C TYR A 151 3.46 -5.58 10.97
N LEU A 152 4.02 -4.42 10.59
CA LEU A 152 3.70 -3.83 9.30
C LEU A 152 4.01 -4.89 8.25
N SER A 153 3.06 -5.19 7.40
CA SER A 153 3.21 -6.18 6.33
C SER A 153 4.53 -5.94 5.58
N LYS A 154 5.27 -7.00 5.26
CA LYS A 154 6.57 -6.90 4.58
C LYS A 154 6.54 -6.11 3.27
N ASN A 155 5.36 -6.00 2.65
CA ASN A 155 5.12 -5.24 1.42
C ASN A 155 4.59 -3.82 1.70
N THR A 156 4.63 -3.37 2.94
CA THR A 156 4.25 -2.00 3.29
C THR A 156 5.43 -1.10 3.00
N TYR A 157 5.28 -0.27 2.00
CA TYR A 157 6.26 0.76 1.67
C TYR A 157 5.96 2.01 2.49
N ALA A 158 6.17 1.93 3.81
CA ALA A 158 5.92 3.02 4.75
C ALA A 158 6.73 4.29 4.46
N ASN A 159 7.81 4.16 3.69
CA ASN A 159 8.63 5.26 3.22
C ASN A 159 8.16 5.85 1.87
N ILE A 160 7.15 5.29 1.21
CA ILE A 160 6.53 5.91 0.04
C ILE A 160 5.41 6.83 0.51
N ASN A 161 5.57 8.14 0.26
CA ASN A 161 4.57 9.16 0.57
C ASN A 161 3.56 9.33 -0.57
N SER A 162 4.05 9.53 -1.80
CA SER A 162 3.22 9.77 -2.98
C SER A 162 3.87 9.18 -4.23
N MET A 163 3.07 8.94 -5.24
CA MET A 163 3.56 8.47 -6.53
C MET A 163 2.67 9.02 -7.66
N TRP A 164 3.28 9.43 -8.76
CA TRP A 164 2.55 9.71 -9.98
C TRP A 164 3.19 9.00 -11.18
N ARG A 165 2.38 8.74 -12.18
CA ARG A 165 2.81 8.15 -13.43
C ARG A 165 2.12 8.83 -14.59
N LEU A 166 2.91 9.14 -15.62
CA LEU A 166 2.45 9.64 -16.92
C LEU A 166 2.98 8.71 -18.01
N ALA A 167 2.12 8.27 -18.92
CA ALA A 167 2.54 7.40 -20.03
C ALA A 167 1.83 7.83 -21.33
N PRO A 168 2.37 8.83 -22.06
CA PRO A 168 1.98 9.11 -23.42
C PRO A 168 2.48 8.02 -24.36
N GLY A 169 1.73 7.77 -25.43
CA GLY A 169 2.13 6.80 -26.42
C GLY A 169 1.35 6.93 -27.72
N VAL A 170 1.76 6.14 -28.69
CA VAL A 170 1.15 6.06 -30.02
C VAL A 170 1.01 4.60 -30.45
N VAL A 171 -0.11 4.29 -31.08
CA VAL A 171 -0.37 2.96 -31.66
C VAL A 171 -0.63 3.13 -33.17
N ARG A 172 -0.03 2.29 -33.96
CA ARG A 172 -0.30 2.17 -35.39
C ARG A 172 -0.92 0.82 -35.68
N ASN A 173 -2.10 0.82 -36.31
CA ASN A 173 -2.84 -0.36 -36.70
C ASN A 173 -2.74 -0.62 -38.21
N TRP A 174 -2.41 -1.86 -38.60
CA TRP A 174 -2.38 -2.37 -40.00
C TRP A 174 -3.20 -3.65 -40.07
N GLY A 175 -4.53 -3.53 -40.19
CA GLY A 175 -5.40 -4.72 -40.19
C GLY A 175 -5.26 -5.55 -38.92
N LYS A 176 -4.65 -6.73 -39.03
CA LYS A 176 -4.44 -7.66 -37.90
C LYS A 176 -3.18 -7.35 -37.07
N LEU A 177 -2.33 -6.46 -37.53
CA LEU A 177 -1.08 -6.07 -36.86
C LEU A 177 -1.21 -4.71 -36.23
N ALA A 178 -0.71 -4.56 -35.01
CA ALA A 178 -0.58 -3.28 -34.33
C ALA A 178 0.81 -3.14 -33.68
N LEU A 179 1.40 -1.96 -33.79
CA LEU A 179 2.63 -1.57 -33.13
C LEU A 179 2.31 -0.42 -32.19
N SER A 180 2.72 -0.52 -30.92
CA SER A 180 2.65 0.58 -29.96
C SER A 180 4.04 0.98 -29.47
N LEU A 181 4.17 2.27 -29.20
CA LEU A 181 5.33 2.87 -28.52
C LEU A 181 4.80 3.74 -27.38
N GLU A 182 5.28 3.50 -26.17
CA GLU A 182 4.87 4.22 -24.96
C GLU A 182 6.09 4.68 -24.19
N TRP A 183 6.04 5.92 -23.71
CA TRP A 183 7.05 6.48 -22.81
C TRP A 183 6.45 6.63 -21.42
N HIS A 184 6.96 5.83 -20.48
CA HIS A 184 6.52 5.83 -19.10
C HIS A 184 7.43 6.70 -18.25
N ILE A 185 6.85 7.69 -17.60
CA ILE A 185 7.50 8.53 -16.60
C ILE A 185 6.84 8.18 -15.26
N THR A 186 7.60 7.66 -14.32
CA THR A 186 7.11 7.34 -12.98
C THR A 186 7.97 8.06 -11.96
N SER A 187 7.34 8.84 -11.09
CA SER A 187 8.00 9.55 -10.00
C SER A 187 7.41 9.13 -8.67
N VAL A 188 8.27 8.82 -7.72
CA VAL A 188 7.91 8.38 -6.37
C VAL A 188 8.55 9.32 -5.38
N GLN A 189 7.75 9.81 -4.43
CA GLN A 189 8.21 10.59 -3.31
C GLN A 189 8.48 9.67 -2.13
N TYR A 190 9.73 9.64 -1.70
CA TYR A 190 10.18 8.87 -0.55
C TYR A 190 10.40 9.77 0.66
N GLY A 191 10.06 9.26 1.84
CA GLY A 191 10.52 9.78 3.11
C GLY A 191 11.64 8.90 3.68
N GLU A 192 12.48 9.47 4.51
CA GLU A 192 13.55 8.73 5.20
C GLU A 192 13.03 8.10 6.48
N LEU A 193 13.28 6.79 6.63
CA LEU A 193 13.06 6.07 7.88
C LEU A 193 14.08 6.53 8.93
N LEU A 194 13.65 6.71 10.16
CA LEU A 194 14.56 6.87 11.28
C LEU A 194 15.30 5.55 11.50
N LYS A 195 16.63 5.58 11.45
CA LYS A 195 17.49 4.41 11.67
C LYS A 195 18.26 4.57 12.99
N LEU A 196 18.01 3.69 13.93
CA LEU A 196 18.71 3.66 15.20
C LEU A 196 19.45 2.34 15.39
N LYS A 197 20.65 2.42 15.98
CA LYS A 197 21.39 1.23 16.41
C LYS A 197 20.90 0.83 17.80
N VAL A 198 20.39 -0.38 17.92
CA VAL A 198 19.88 -0.97 19.15
C VAL A 198 20.82 -2.11 19.58
N VAL A 199 21.06 -2.24 20.86
CA VAL A 199 21.80 -3.37 21.42
C VAL A 199 20.77 -4.43 21.82
N GLU A 200 20.80 -5.57 21.12
CA GLU A 200 19.93 -6.70 21.38
C GLU A 200 20.26 -7.39 22.71
N SER A 201 19.35 -8.23 23.19
CA SER A 201 19.53 -8.98 24.45
C SER A 201 20.75 -9.93 24.46
N ASP A 202 21.24 -10.33 23.29
CA ASP A 202 22.46 -11.11 23.10
C ASP A 202 23.73 -10.25 23.00
N GLY A 203 23.63 -8.92 23.19
CA GLY A 203 24.72 -7.96 23.09
C GLY A 203 25.12 -7.57 21.68
N LYS A 204 24.43 -8.09 20.65
CA LYS A 204 24.63 -7.73 19.24
C LYS A 204 24.02 -6.37 18.94
N LYS A 205 24.73 -5.56 18.17
CA LYS A 205 24.20 -4.27 17.68
C LYS A 205 23.51 -4.49 16.33
N THR A 206 22.22 -4.18 16.26
CA THR A 206 21.44 -4.20 15.03
C THR A 206 20.93 -2.80 14.69
N THR A 207 20.62 -2.56 13.41
CA THR A 207 20.03 -1.29 12.97
C THR A 207 18.55 -1.52 12.72
N HIS A 208 17.73 -0.87 13.51
CA HIS A 208 16.28 -0.89 13.37
C HIS A 208 15.81 0.32 12.56
N SER A 209 14.71 0.14 11.85
CA SER A 209 14.07 1.15 11.01
C SER A 209 12.69 1.48 11.57
N TYR A 210 12.46 2.77 11.76
CA TYR A 210 11.29 3.28 12.45
C TYR A 210 10.50 4.25 11.55
N VAL A 211 9.19 4.24 11.74
CA VAL A 211 8.24 5.21 11.21
C VAL A 211 7.64 6.04 12.33
N GLN A 212 7.04 7.18 12.04
CA GLN A 212 6.28 7.92 13.05
C GLN A 212 5.12 7.05 13.55
N ALA A 213 4.96 6.93 14.86
CA ALA A 213 3.93 6.08 15.45
C ALA A 213 2.52 6.64 15.21
N GLU A 214 2.37 7.96 15.11
CA GLU A 214 1.08 8.62 14.94
C GLU A 214 0.36 8.20 13.65
N ASN A 215 1.08 8.01 12.55
CA ASN A 215 0.52 7.74 11.23
C ASN A 215 1.16 6.57 10.46
N GLY A 216 2.14 5.90 11.05
CA GLY A 216 2.83 4.77 10.42
C GLY A 216 3.65 5.13 9.18
N MET A 217 4.07 6.39 9.02
CA MET A 217 4.76 6.88 7.83
C MET A 217 6.17 7.40 8.14
N ALA A 218 7.01 7.40 7.11
CA ALA A 218 8.27 8.13 7.09
C ALA A 218 8.06 9.49 6.40
N GLU A 219 8.04 10.57 7.18
CA GLU A 219 7.78 11.92 6.63
C GLU A 219 9.02 12.83 6.66
N ASN A 220 10.14 12.31 7.12
CA ASN A 220 11.38 13.07 7.14
C ASN A 220 12.02 13.11 5.75
N ASN A 221 12.59 14.27 5.39
CA ASN A 221 13.39 14.47 4.19
C ASN A 221 12.72 13.95 2.89
N LEU A 222 11.48 14.41 2.64
CA LEU A 222 10.72 14.00 1.46
C LEU A 222 11.43 14.42 0.16
N HIS A 223 11.70 13.46 -0.71
CA HIS A 223 12.36 13.70 -1.98
C HIS A 223 11.77 12.85 -3.11
N TRP A 224 11.80 13.37 -4.34
CA TRP A 224 11.28 12.69 -5.53
C TRP A 224 12.38 11.94 -6.27
N ILE A 225 12.09 10.71 -6.66
CA ILE A 225 12.92 9.92 -7.58
C ILE A 225 12.09 9.60 -8.82
N THR A 226 12.60 9.98 -9.98
CA THR A 226 11.91 9.81 -11.26
C THR A 226 12.62 8.80 -12.14
N ASN A 227 11.87 7.86 -12.69
CA ASN A 227 12.32 6.86 -13.64
C ASN A 227 11.63 7.02 -14.99
N HIS A 228 12.37 6.72 -16.05
CA HIS A 228 11.88 6.69 -17.43
C HIS A 228 12.00 5.30 -18.00
N ARG A 229 10.96 4.86 -18.71
CA ARG A 229 10.94 3.59 -19.42
C ARG A 229 10.31 3.79 -20.79
N LEU A 230 11.00 3.35 -21.85
CA LEU A 230 10.43 3.23 -23.18
C LEU A 230 9.97 1.78 -23.39
N GLN A 231 8.74 1.61 -23.83
CA GLN A 231 8.16 0.30 -24.11
C GLN A 231 7.62 0.25 -25.52
N MET A 232 7.97 -0.80 -26.25
CA MET A 232 7.42 -1.13 -27.56
C MET A 232 6.68 -2.46 -27.49
N MET A 233 5.52 -2.55 -28.11
CA MET A 233 4.73 -3.78 -28.19
C MET A 233 4.27 -4.00 -29.62
N LEU A 234 4.46 -5.23 -30.10
CA LEU A 234 3.89 -5.72 -31.34
C LEU A 234 2.75 -6.68 -31.01
N LYS A 235 1.57 -6.43 -31.57
CA LYS A 235 0.38 -7.28 -31.39
C LYS A 235 -0.10 -7.78 -32.74
N TYR A 236 -0.33 -9.08 -32.85
CA TYR A 236 -1.00 -9.72 -33.97
C TYR A 236 -2.31 -10.34 -33.50
N SER A 237 -3.41 -10.12 -34.25
CA SER A 237 -4.74 -10.66 -33.95
C SER A 237 -5.10 -11.70 -35.03
N PHE A 238 -5.36 -12.91 -34.63
CA PHE A 238 -5.70 -14.04 -35.51
C PHE A 238 -7.14 -13.95 -36.09
#